data_da09326d9cab36b348b504828c226146
#
_entry.id   da09326d9cab36b348b504828c226146
#
_cell.length_a   1.000
_cell.length_b   1.000
_cell.length_c   1.000
_cell.angle_alpha   90.00
_cell.angle_beta   90.00
_cell.angle_gamma   90.00
#
_symmetry.space_group_name_H-M   'P 1'
#
loop_
_entity.id
_entity.type
_entity.pdbx_description
1 polymer ?
#
loop_
_entity_poly.entity_id
_entity_poly.type
_entity_poly.pdbx_seq_one_letter_code
_entity_poly.pdbx_strand_id
1 'polypeptide(L)'
;MQPYYAFKPDGVILFSDILTPLPGMGINFEIIESKGPIIEDPIRNIDQISQLRELNPSESLGFVGEVLKSLRRDINEDSTLLGFVGAPWTLAAYVVEGKSSKNYSIIKAMAFREPNMLHKLLDHFAISIGEYLKFQIKSGAQVVQIFDSWAGQLSPQDYDTFAGPYQKKVVDIVKKEFPNTPIILYISGSAGVIERMAKTGVDIISLDWTVDIKEASERIPHNIGIQGNIDPGILFGDEDTIKQRIDETFEKKKHEKDKSKIT
;
A
#
# COMPACT_ATOMS: atom_id res chain seq x y z
N MET A 1 -11.05 -16.66 7.54
CA MET A 1 -10.30 -17.84 8.09
C MET A 1 -10.32 -19.08 7.20
N GLN A 2 -11.34 -19.33 6.34
CA GLN A 2 -11.36 -20.53 5.47
C GLN A 2 -10.08 -20.76 4.65
N PRO A 3 -9.51 -19.74 3.92
CA PRO A 3 -8.26 -19.93 3.18
C PRO A 3 -7.08 -20.30 4.08
N TYR A 4 -7.01 -19.71 5.28
CA TYR A 4 -5.98 -20.03 6.26
C TYR A 4 -6.03 -21.51 6.68
N TYR A 5 -7.21 -22.04 7.00
CA TYR A 5 -7.34 -23.45 7.38
C TYR A 5 -7.05 -24.42 6.24
N ALA A 6 -7.39 -24.02 5.00
CA ALA A 6 -7.17 -24.84 3.82
C ALA A 6 -5.70 -24.88 3.38
N PHE A 7 -5.00 -23.74 3.41
CA PHE A 7 -3.69 -23.58 2.75
C PHE A 7 -2.54 -23.30 3.71
N LYS A 8 -2.82 -22.93 4.96
CA LYS A 8 -1.80 -22.62 5.97
C LYS A 8 -0.68 -21.69 5.46
N PRO A 9 -1.01 -20.52 4.88
CA PRO A 9 -0.02 -19.61 4.37
C PRO A 9 0.82 -19.01 5.50
N ASP A 10 2.07 -18.62 5.22
CA ASP A 10 2.97 -17.97 6.18
C ASP A 10 2.51 -16.56 6.58
N GLY A 11 1.64 -15.94 5.78
CA GLY A 11 1.07 -14.63 6.04
C GLY A 11 -0.44 -14.58 5.83
N VAL A 12 -1.14 -13.91 6.73
CA VAL A 12 -2.58 -13.66 6.67
C VAL A 12 -2.82 -12.17 6.69
N ILE A 13 -3.43 -11.64 5.64
CA ILE A 13 -3.80 -10.22 5.58
C ILE A 13 -5.27 -10.04 5.99
N LEU A 14 -5.54 -9.03 6.83
CA LEU A 14 -6.89 -8.56 7.03
C LEU A 14 -7.35 -7.84 5.76
N PHE A 15 -8.05 -8.54 4.89
CA PHE A 15 -8.55 -7.94 3.65
C PHE A 15 -9.78 -7.07 3.92
N SER A 16 -9.70 -5.79 3.53
CA SER A 16 -10.82 -4.84 3.50
C SER A 16 -10.61 -3.83 2.36
N ASP A 17 -11.47 -2.80 2.24
CA ASP A 17 -11.26 -1.75 1.26
C ASP A 17 -10.20 -0.76 1.76
N ILE A 18 -9.30 -0.30 0.86
CA ILE A 18 -8.28 0.72 1.19
C ILE A 18 -8.91 2.07 1.57
N LEU A 19 -10.16 2.31 1.20
CA LEU A 19 -10.92 3.52 1.52
C LEU A 19 -11.58 3.48 2.91
N THR A 20 -11.48 2.34 3.61
CA THR A 20 -12.07 2.14 4.96
C THR A 20 -11.82 3.32 5.95
N PRO A 21 -10.69 4.02 5.96
CA PRO A 21 -10.48 5.15 6.88
C PRO A 21 -11.22 6.44 6.48
N LEU A 22 -11.68 6.59 5.25
CA LEU A 22 -12.25 7.84 4.74
C LEU A 22 -13.47 8.37 5.52
N PRO A 23 -14.47 7.53 5.90
CA PRO A 23 -15.62 8.00 6.68
C PRO A 23 -15.21 8.60 8.04
N GLY A 24 -14.17 8.08 8.68
CA GLY A 24 -13.59 8.66 9.90
C GLY A 24 -13.08 10.09 9.71
N MET A 25 -12.63 10.42 8.51
CA MET A 25 -12.18 11.77 8.13
C MET A 25 -13.29 12.66 7.56
N GLY A 26 -14.54 12.16 7.48
CA GLY A 26 -15.70 12.90 6.97
C GLY A 26 -15.92 12.77 5.46
N ILE A 27 -15.27 11.80 4.81
CA ILE A 27 -15.43 11.55 3.37
C ILE A 27 -16.26 10.26 3.21
N ASN A 28 -17.51 10.40 2.77
CA ASN A 28 -18.37 9.25 2.54
C ASN A 28 -18.16 8.67 1.15
N PHE A 29 -18.34 7.37 1.04
CA PHE A 29 -18.31 6.67 -0.23
C PHE A 29 -19.26 5.48 -0.21
N GLU A 30 -19.70 5.07 -1.39
CA GLU A 30 -20.49 3.86 -1.61
C GLU A 30 -19.76 2.90 -2.53
N ILE A 31 -19.94 1.60 -2.33
CA ILE A 31 -19.43 0.58 -3.25
C ILE A 31 -20.59 0.12 -4.15
N ILE A 32 -20.52 0.46 -5.41
CA ILE A 32 -21.49 0.05 -6.42
C ILE A 32 -20.92 -1.15 -7.19
N GLU A 33 -21.58 -2.30 -7.18
CA GLU A 33 -21.11 -3.58 -7.72
C GLU A 33 -20.53 -3.46 -9.14
N SER A 34 -21.15 -2.66 -10.02
CA SER A 34 -20.70 -2.49 -11.41
C SER A 34 -19.66 -1.37 -11.63
N LYS A 35 -19.40 -0.52 -10.63
CA LYS A 35 -18.59 0.70 -10.78
C LYS A 35 -17.44 0.79 -9.77
N GLY A 36 -17.45 -0.04 -8.73
CA GLY A 36 -16.54 0.06 -7.59
C GLY A 36 -16.88 1.21 -6.65
N PRO A 37 -15.89 1.73 -5.90
CA PRO A 37 -16.13 2.81 -4.95
C PRO A 37 -16.42 4.14 -5.67
N ILE A 38 -17.42 4.85 -5.15
CA ILE A 38 -17.83 6.20 -5.60
C ILE A 38 -17.84 7.11 -4.38
N ILE A 39 -17.11 8.22 -4.45
CA ILE A 39 -17.10 9.26 -3.43
C ILE A 39 -18.33 10.13 -3.62
N GLU A 40 -19.12 10.31 -2.57
CA GLU A 40 -20.39 11.08 -2.62
C GLU A 40 -20.15 12.55 -2.95
N ASP A 41 -19.18 13.19 -2.27
CA ASP A 41 -18.80 14.59 -2.49
C ASP A 41 -17.28 14.69 -2.74
N PRO A 42 -16.83 14.59 -4.01
CA PRO A 42 -15.43 14.63 -4.35
C PRO A 42 -14.77 15.98 -4.01
N ILE A 43 -13.56 15.96 -3.48
CA ILE A 43 -12.81 17.15 -3.08
C ILE A 43 -12.36 17.94 -4.31
N ARG A 44 -12.75 19.22 -4.36
CA ARG A 44 -12.48 20.15 -5.48
C ARG A 44 -11.91 21.49 -5.07
N ASN A 45 -11.96 21.84 -3.78
CA ASN A 45 -11.54 23.14 -3.29
C ASN A 45 -10.91 23.05 -1.90
N ILE A 46 -10.28 24.14 -1.48
CA ILE A 46 -9.56 24.21 -0.21
C ILE A 46 -10.49 24.18 1.01
N ASP A 47 -11.73 24.66 0.87
CA ASP A 47 -12.68 24.69 1.99
C ASP A 47 -13.11 23.28 2.37
N GLN A 48 -13.32 22.40 1.38
CA GLN A 48 -13.60 20.98 1.62
C GLN A 48 -12.43 20.29 2.35
N ILE A 49 -11.18 20.62 2.00
CA ILE A 49 -9.99 20.07 2.71
C ILE A 49 -9.95 20.58 4.16
N SER A 50 -10.29 21.84 4.37
CA SER A 50 -10.29 22.46 5.71
C SER A 50 -11.37 21.90 6.64
N GLN A 51 -12.40 21.25 6.08
CA GLN A 51 -13.48 20.58 6.82
C GLN A 51 -13.17 19.11 7.15
N LEU A 52 -12.08 18.55 6.62
CA LEU A 52 -11.68 17.18 6.94
C LEU A 52 -11.37 17.06 8.44
N ARG A 53 -11.86 15.99 9.02
CA ARG A 53 -11.61 15.65 10.43
C ARG A 53 -10.29 14.91 10.58
N GLU A 54 -9.60 15.12 11.68
CA GLU A 54 -8.51 14.24 12.09
C GLU A 54 -9.06 12.84 12.35
N LEU A 55 -8.37 11.84 11.83
CA LEU A 55 -8.77 10.46 12.03
C LEU A 55 -8.43 10.00 13.46
N ASN A 56 -9.45 9.60 14.21
CA ASN A 56 -9.28 8.83 15.44
C ASN A 56 -9.61 7.35 15.17
N PRO A 57 -8.61 6.48 14.91
CA PRO A 57 -8.87 5.10 14.52
C PRO A 57 -9.58 4.28 15.61
N SER A 58 -9.38 4.59 16.88
CA SER A 58 -10.05 3.87 17.97
C SER A 58 -11.55 4.11 18.02
N GLU A 59 -11.99 5.30 17.61
CA GLU A 59 -13.42 5.64 17.56
C GLU A 59 -14.08 5.17 16.27
N SER A 60 -13.47 5.51 15.13
CA SER A 60 -14.09 5.29 13.82
C SER A 60 -13.82 3.91 13.23
N LEU A 61 -12.75 3.22 13.65
CA LEU A 61 -12.26 1.95 13.09
C LEU A 61 -12.09 0.87 14.15
N GLY A 62 -12.79 0.98 15.30
CA GLY A 62 -12.72 0.03 16.40
C GLY A 62 -12.98 -1.41 15.95
N PHE A 63 -13.91 -1.62 15.00
CA PHE A 63 -14.21 -2.91 14.41
C PHE A 63 -13.00 -3.56 13.71
N VAL A 64 -12.14 -2.78 13.05
CA VAL A 64 -10.90 -3.28 12.45
C VAL A 64 -9.97 -3.83 13.53
N GLY A 65 -9.82 -3.08 14.62
CA GLY A 65 -9.00 -3.51 15.76
C GLY A 65 -9.51 -4.81 16.39
N GLU A 66 -10.81 -4.97 16.53
CA GLU A 66 -11.41 -6.21 17.06
C GLU A 66 -11.17 -7.41 16.14
N VAL A 67 -11.32 -7.22 14.83
CA VAL A 67 -11.04 -8.28 13.84
C VAL A 67 -9.56 -8.67 13.87
N LEU A 68 -8.63 -7.71 13.92
CA LEU A 68 -7.19 -8.01 14.02
C LEU A 68 -6.85 -8.80 15.28
N LYS A 69 -7.40 -8.41 16.43
CA LYS A 69 -7.22 -9.16 17.70
C LYS A 69 -7.79 -10.58 17.63
N SER A 70 -8.95 -10.76 16.97
CA SER A 70 -9.54 -12.08 16.77
C SER A 70 -8.68 -12.93 15.85
N LEU A 71 -8.27 -12.39 14.70
CA LEU A 71 -7.38 -13.09 13.77
C LEU A 71 -6.07 -13.49 14.46
N ARG A 72 -5.44 -12.61 15.24
CA ARG A 72 -4.20 -12.91 15.96
C ARG A 72 -4.35 -14.10 16.89
N ARG A 73 -5.47 -14.20 17.61
CA ARG A 73 -5.78 -15.36 18.46
C ARG A 73 -5.97 -16.64 17.66
N ASP A 74 -6.70 -16.55 16.54
CA ASP A 74 -7.08 -17.72 15.73
C ASP A 74 -5.90 -18.32 14.95
N ILE A 75 -4.99 -17.48 14.45
CA ILE A 75 -3.79 -17.92 13.72
C ILE A 75 -2.59 -18.20 14.63
N ASN A 76 -2.67 -17.76 15.89
CA ASN A 76 -1.65 -17.98 16.90
C ASN A 76 -0.25 -17.52 16.44
N GLU A 77 0.79 -18.36 16.63
CA GLU A 77 2.17 -18.11 16.16
C GLU A 77 2.47 -18.75 14.80
N ASP A 78 1.48 -19.44 14.20
CA ASP A 78 1.69 -20.24 12.98
C ASP A 78 1.87 -19.37 11.71
N SER A 79 1.36 -18.14 11.71
CA SER A 79 1.43 -17.25 10.55
C SER A 79 1.56 -15.78 10.99
N THR A 80 2.14 -14.98 10.12
CA THR A 80 2.26 -13.53 10.32
C THR A 80 0.95 -12.81 9.96
N LEU A 81 0.43 -11.98 10.86
CA LEU A 81 -0.74 -11.14 10.60
C LEU A 81 -0.32 -9.82 9.97
N LEU A 82 -0.86 -9.53 8.77
CA LEU A 82 -0.61 -8.30 8.03
C LEU A 82 -1.79 -7.33 8.16
N GLY A 83 -1.48 -6.09 8.53
CA GLY A 83 -2.37 -4.94 8.34
C GLY A 83 -2.06 -4.23 7.03
N PHE A 84 -2.95 -3.34 6.57
CA PHE A 84 -2.71 -2.55 5.38
C PHE A 84 -3.52 -1.26 5.32
N VAL A 85 -3.14 -0.40 4.38
CA VAL A 85 -3.83 0.86 4.12
C VAL A 85 -3.55 1.35 2.69
N GLY A 86 -4.43 2.18 2.13
CA GLY A 86 -4.12 2.96 0.93
C GLY A 86 -3.15 4.10 1.23
N ALA A 87 -2.20 4.34 0.33
CA ALA A 87 -1.25 5.44 0.45
C ALA A 87 -1.90 6.82 0.23
N PRO A 88 -1.24 7.91 0.68
CA PRO A 88 -1.78 9.26 0.54
C PRO A 88 -2.16 9.64 -0.88
N TRP A 89 -1.30 9.36 -1.88
CA TRP A 89 -1.61 9.66 -3.28
C TRP A 89 -2.80 8.85 -3.80
N THR A 90 -2.83 7.55 -3.51
CA THR A 90 -3.94 6.68 -3.96
C THR A 90 -5.27 7.11 -3.36
N LEU A 91 -5.31 7.45 -2.06
CA LEU A 91 -6.54 7.97 -1.43
C LEU A 91 -6.93 9.34 -2.01
N ALA A 92 -5.96 10.25 -2.20
CA ALA A 92 -6.21 11.53 -2.84
C ALA A 92 -6.77 11.37 -4.25
N ALA A 93 -6.23 10.41 -5.03
CA ALA A 93 -6.74 10.10 -6.37
C ALA A 93 -8.23 9.71 -6.32
N TYR A 94 -8.64 8.81 -5.43
CA TYR A 94 -10.05 8.43 -5.29
C TYR A 94 -10.93 9.61 -4.89
N VAL A 95 -10.55 10.37 -3.86
CA VAL A 95 -11.41 11.45 -3.35
C VAL A 95 -11.47 12.65 -4.28
N VAL A 96 -10.43 12.87 -5.10
CA VAL A 96 -10.41 13.94 -6.09
C VAL A 96 -11.07 13.49 -7.40
N GLU A 97 -10.81 12.31 -7.93
CA GLU A 97 -11.50 11.80 -9.12
C GLU A 97 -12.98 11.49 -8.86
N GLY A 98 -13.33 11.14 -7.61
CA GLY A 98 -14.68 10.76 -7.20
C GLY A 98 -15.02 9.30 -7.46
N LYS A 99 -14.18 8.59 -8.23
CA LYS A 99 -14.30 7.18 -8.61
C LYS A 99 -12.99 6.64 -9.16
N SER A 100 -12.96 5.35 -9.49
CA SER A 100 -11.88 4.78 -10.29
C SER A 100 -11.69 5.54 -11.62
N SER A 101 -10.48 5.90 -11.96
CA SER A 101 -10.14 6.68 -13.17
C SER A 101 -9.03 5.98 -13.95
N LYS A 102 -9.05 6.09 -15.28
CA LYS A 102 -7.96 5.57 -16.14
C LYS A 102 -6.81 6.57 -16.26
N ASN A 103 -7.13 7.86 -16.29
CA ASN A 103 -6.17 8.91 -16.66
C ASN A 103 -5.82 9.85 -15.52
N TYR A 104 -6.56 9.81 -14.40
CA TYR A 104 -6.33 10.66 -13.23
C TYR A 104 -6.25 12.15 -13.59
N SER A 105 -7.08 12.59 -14.54
CA SER A 105 -6.96 13.92 -15.15
C SER A 105 -7.32 15.05 -14.17
N ILE A 106 -8.22 14.80 -13.23
CA ILE A 106 -8.67 15.83 -12.28
C ILE A 106 -7.60 16.05 -11.21
N ILE A 107 -7.09 14.99 -10.58
CA ILE A 107 -6.03 15.13 -9.59
C ILE A 107 -4.71 15.63 -10.22
N LYS A 108 -4.38 15.23 -11.46
CA LYS A 108 -3.24 15.78 -12.19
C LYS A 108 -3.44 17.26 -12.51
N ALA A 109 -4.65 17.69 -12.89
CA ALA A 109 -4.95 19.11 -13.07
C ALA A 109 -4.78 19.88 -11.76
N MET A 110 -5.22 19.32 -10.62
CA MET A 110 -5.01 19.91 -9.30
C MET A 110 -3.51 20.01 -8.97
N ALA A 111 -2.74 18.96 -9.24
CA ALA A 111 -1.29 18.94 -9.03
C ALA A 111 -0.56 20.07 -9.76
N PHE A 112 -0.97 20.37 -10.99
CA PHE A 112 -0.32 21.39 -11.82
C PHE A 112 -0.87 22.79 -11.65
N ARG A 113 -2.16 22.95 -11.30
CA ARG A 113 -2.80 24.27 -11.14
C ARG A 113 -2.80 24.78 -9.71
N GLU A 114 -2.96 23.88 -8.75
CA GLU A 114 -3.16 24.19 -7.33
C GLU A 114 -2.30 23.27 -6.44
N PRO A 115 -0.98 23.17 -6.68
CA PRO A 115 -0.12 22.21 -5.96
C PRO A 115 -0.20 22.34 -4.44
N ASN A 116 -0.31 23.57 -3.92
CA ASN A 116 -0.41 23.80 -2.48
C ASN A 116 -1.69 23.20 -1.86
N MET A 117 -2.78 23.17 -2.62
CA MET A 117 -4.03 22.53 -2.19
C MET A 117 -3.86 21.01 -2.13
N LEU A 118 -3.26 20.42 -3.15
CA LEU A 118 -2.98 18.98 -3.18
C LEU A 118 -2.01 18.59 -2.06
N HIS A 119 -0.96 19.37 -1.83
CA HIS A 119 -0.02 19.11 -0.73
C HIS A 119 -0.70 19.09 0.65
N LYS A 120 -1.67 19.99 0.91
CA LYS A 120 -2.45 19.96 2.15
C LYS A 120 -3.28 18.68 2.29
N LEU A 121 -3.92 18.23 1.21
CA LEU A 121 -4.70 17.00 1.21
C LEU A 121 -3.82 15.77 1.46
N LEU A 122 -2.68 15.68 0.76
CA LEU A 122 -1.73 14.59 0.92
C LEU A 122 -1.11 14.56 2.32
N ASP A 123 -0.86 15.73 2.90
CA ASP A 123 -0.33 15.86 4.26
C ASP A 123 -1.35 15.37 5.30
N HIS A 124 -2.61 15.77 5.17
CA HIS A 124 -3.70 15.29 6.00
C HIS A 124 -3.83 13.75 5.95
N PHE A 125 -3.80 13.17 4.75
CA PHE A 125 -3.85 11.72 4.60
C PHE A 125 -2.61 11.03 5.18
N ALA A 126 -1.42 11.58 4.99
CA ALA A 126 -0.20 10.97 5.53
C ALA A 126 -0.24 10.86 7.06
N ILE A 127 -0.72 11.87 7.74
CA ILE A 127 -0.91 11.85 9.21
C ILE A 127 -1.95 10.80 9.60
N SER A 128 -3.14 10.86 8.99
CA SER A 128 -4.25 9.97 9.28
C SER A 128 -3.90 8.50 9.03
N ILE A 129 -3.21 8.20 7.92
CA ILE A 129 -2.76 6.86 7.55
C ILE A 129 -1.71 6.35 8.52
N GLY A 130 -0.75 7.20 8.92
CA GLY A 130 0.26 6.84 9.90
C GLY A 130 -0.37 6.43 11.24
N GLU A 131 -1.33 7.19 11.74
CA GLU A 131 -2.06 6.86 12.97
C GLU A 131 -2.90 5.58 12.81
N TYR A 132 -3.50 5.36 11.64
CA TYR A 132 -4.25 4.14 11.39
C TYR A 132 -3.36 2.89 11.34
N LEU A 133 -2.17 2.97 10.74
CA LEU A 133 -1.22 1.85 10.77
C LEU A 133 -0.74 1.55 12.20
N LYS A 134 -0.46 2.58 13.00
CA LYS A 134 -0.11 2.40 14.41
C LYS A 134 -1.23 1.71 15.19
N PHE A 135 -2.48 2.06 14.93
CA PHE A 135 -3.65 1.40 15.52
C PHE A 135 -3.74 -0.08 15.13
N GLN A 136 -3.49 -0.41 13.85
CA GLN A 136 -3.47 -1.80 13.39
C GLN A 136 -2.36 -2.62 14.06
N ILE A 137 -1.16 -2.05 14.22
CA ILE A 137 -0.04 -2.69 14.91
C ILE A 137 -0.40 -2.95 16.38
N LYS A 138 -0.94 -1.96 17.09
CA LYS A 138 -1.43 -2.10 18.49
C LYS A 138 -2.52 -3.16 18.61
N SER A 139 -3.27 -3.39 17.54
CA SER A 139 -4.35 -4.39 17.49
C SER A 139 -3.89 -5.79 17.08
N GLY A 140 -2.58 -5.99 16.81
CA GLY A 140 -2.00 -7.30 16.59
C GLY A 140 -1.38 -7.53 15.21
N ALA A 141 -1.42 -6.55 14.29
CA ALA A 141 -0.69 -6.64 13.03
C ALA A 141 0.84 -6.65 13.30
N GLN A 142 1.53 -7.61 12.73
CA GLN A 142 2.98 -7.80 12.89
C GLN A 142 3.78 -7.18 11.75
N VAL A 143 3.16 -7.03 10.60
CA VAL A 143 3.67 -6.37 9.38
C VAL A 143 2.56 -5.48 8.85
N VAL A 144 2.90 -4.35 8.25
CA VAL A 144 1.92 -3.48 7.61
C VAL A 144 2.31 -3.16 6.17
N GLN A 145 1.32 -3.07 5.29
CA GLN A 145 1.52 -2.79 3.86
C GLN A 145 0.81 -1.51 3.45
N ILE A 146 1.53 -0.64 2.75
CA ILE A 146 1.03 0.59 2.15
C ILE A 146 0.79 0.33 0.66
N PHE A 147 -0.45 0.45 0.21
CA PHE A 147 -0.82 0.28 -1.19
C PHE A 147 -0.92 1.64 -1.89
N ASP A 148 0.07 1.98 -2.71
CA ASP A 148 0.00 3.16 -3.58
C ASP A 148 -0.26 2.74 -5.04
N SER A 149 -1.39 2.06 -5.24
CA SER A 149 -1.76 1.43 -6.51
C SER A 149 -1.72 2.40 -7.70
N TRP A 150 -1.91 3.70 -7.46
CA TRP A 150 -1.99 4.70 -8.53
C TRP A 150 -0.73 5.55 -8.69
N ALA A 151 0.28 5.40 -7.85
CA ALA A 151 1.52 6.19 -7.95
C ALA A 151 2.35 5.88 -9.21
N GLY A 152 2.20 4.68 -9.78
CA GLY A 152 2.81 4.35 -11.08
C GLY A 152 2.27 5.15 -12.27
N GLN A 153 1.19 5.91 -12.08
CA GLN A 153 0.67 6.86 -13.10
C GLN A 153 1.36 8.23 -13.05
N LEU A 154 2.24 8.45 -12.10
CA LEU A 154 3.06 9.66 -11.98
C LEU A 154 4.35 9.51 -12.78
N SER A 155 4.81 10.62 -13.36
CA SER A 155 6.19 10.69 -13.81
C SER A 155 7.15 10.54 -12.62
N PRO A 156 8.41 10.12 -12.83
CA PRO A 156 9.38 10.08 -11.73
C PRO A 156 9.52 11.41 -10.98
N GLN A 157 9.44 12.54 -11.68
CA GLN A 157 9.49 13.88 -11.08
C GLN A 157 8.24 14.18 -10.23
N ASP A 158 7.05 13.84 -10.73
CA ASP A 158 5.78 14.05 -9.99
C ASP A 158 5.69 13.11 -8.79
N TYR A 159 6.25 11.90 -8.91
CA TYR A 159 6.38 10.99 -7.78
C TYR A 159 7.24 11.59 -6.65
N ASP A 160 8.38 12.18 -7.00
CA ASP A 160 9.27 12.85 -6.05
C ASP A 160 8.57 14.06 -5.38
N THR A 161 7.52 14.61 -6.01
CA THR A 161 6.78 15.76 -5.48
C THR A 161 5.53 15.36 -4.71
N PHE A 162 4.73 14.42 -5.23
CA PHE A 162 3.37 14.17 -4.74
C PHE A 162 3.13 12.79 -4.09
N ALA A 163 4.02 11.83 -4.25
CA ALA A 163 3.87 10.51 -3.63
C ALA A 163 4.98 10.18 -2.63
N GLY A 164 6.23 10.15 -3.05
CA GLY A 164 7.38 9.73 -2.24
C GLY A 164 7.50 10.44 -0.88
N PRO A 165 7.41 11.78 -0.80
CA PRO A 165 7.50 12.51 0.46
C PRO A 165 6.42 12.12 1.48
N TYR A 166 5.21 11.83 1.01
CA TYR A 166 4.09 11.45 1.86
C TYR A 166 4.13 9.99 2.28
N GLN A 167 4.61 9.09 1.41
CA GLN A 167 4.93 7.72 1.79
C GLN A 167 5.99 7.71 2.88
N LYS A 168 7.07 8.48 2.70
CA LYS A 168 8.11 8.64 3.72
C LYS A 168 7.54 9.18 5.04
N LYS A 169 6.68 10.18 4.99
CA LYS A 169 6.03 10.74 6.19
C LYS A 169 5.23 9.68 6.94
N VAL A 170 4.47 8.83 6.25
CA VAL A 170 3.76 7.69 6.86
C VAL A 170 4.74 6.74 7.54
N VAL A 171 5.81 6.36 6.84
CA VAL A 171 6.86 5.49 7.39
C VAL A 171 7.48 6.11 8.65
N ASP A 172 7.87 7.38 8.60
CA ASP A 172 8.48 8.08 9.74
C ASP A 172 7.54 8.13 10.96
N ILE A 173 6.24 8.37 10.76
CA ILE A 173 5.21 8.36 11.82
C ILE A 173 5.13 6.98 12.47
N VAL A 174 5.09 5.92 11.68
CA VAL A 174 4.99 4.55 12.20
C VAL A 174 6.29 4.13 12.88
N LYS A 175 7.44 4.34 12.24
CA LYS A 175 8.75 3.92 12.76
C LYS A 175 9.18 4.65 14.02
N LYS A 176 8.67 5.85 14.27
CA LYS A 176 8.91 6.60 15.50
C LYS A 176 8.40 5.85 16.75
N GLU A 177 7.31 5.11 16.65
CA GLU A 177 6.70 4.35 17.75
C GLU A 177 6.99 2.85 17.63
N PHE A 178 7.04 2.33 16.40
CA PHE A 178 7.23 0.91 16.08
C PHE A 178 8.44 0.70 15.15
N PRO A 179 9.68 0.95 15.62
CA PRO A 179 10.88 0.91 14.78
C PRO A 179 11.15 -0.46 14.16
N ASN A 180 10.73 -1.53 14.83
CA ASN A 180 10.99 -2.91 14.42
C ASN A 180 9.87 -3.55 13.60
N THR A 181 8.70 -2.90 13.45
CA THR A 181 7.61 -3.44 12.64
C THR A 181 7.94 -3.25 11.15
N PRO A 182 8.02 -4.32 10.35
CA PRO A 182 8.28 -4.20 8.92
C PRO A 182 7.14 -3.47 8.20
N ILE A 183 7.53 -2.57 7.28
CA ILE A 183 6.61 -1.83 6.43
C ILE A 183 6.88 -2.22 4.97
N ILE A 184 5.83 -2.64 4.26
CA ILE A 184 5.85 -2.98 2.85
C ILE A 184 5.24 -1.83 2.05
N LEU A 185 5.85 -1.44 0.93
CA LEU A 185 5.27 -0.51 -0.03
C LEU A 185 5.01 -1.21 -1.36
N TYR A 186 3.77 -1.13 -1.85
CA TYR A 186 3.36 -1.62 -3.15
C TYR A 186 2.96 -0.48 -4.08
N ILE A 187 3.40 -0.55 -5.34
CA ILE A 187 2.98 0.34 -6.42
C ILE A 187 2.72 -0.50 -7.67
N SER A 188 1.57 -0.31 -8.31
CA SER A 188 1.29 -0.89 -9.62
C SER A 188 1.95 -0.06 -10.72
N GLY A 189 2.68 -0.71 -11.65
CA GLY A 189 3.48 0.00 -12.66
C GLY A 189 4.73 0.66 -12.06
N SER A 190 5.40 -0.02 -11.13
CA SER A 190 6.49 0.53 -10.31
C SER A 190 7.84 0.69 -11.03
N ALA A 191 8.01 0.12 -12.22
CA ALA A 191 9.31 0.03 -12.92
C ALA A 191 10.10 1.35 -13.00
N GLY A 192 9.40 2.48 -13.17
CA GLY A 192 10.01 3.82 -13.28
C GLY A 192 10.37 4.49 -11.96
N VAL A 193 9.97 3.91 -10.81
CA VAL A 193 10.07 4.56 -9.49
C VAL A 193 10.69 3.68 -8.39
N ILE A 194 11.21 2.50 -8.73
CA ILE A 194 11.72 1.51 -7.78
C ILE A 194 12.78 2.11 -6.86
N GLU A 195 13.77 2.83 -7.38
CA GLU A 195 14.84 3.45 -6.57
C GLU A 195 14.31 4.58 -5.68
N ARG A 196 13.18 5.17 -6.08
CA ARG A 196 12.48 6.19 -5.29
C ARG A 196 11.71 5.57 -4.14
N MET A 197 11.07 4.41 -4.38
CA MET A 197 10.43 3.63 -3.32
C MET A 197 11.42 3.28 -2.23
N ALA A 198 12.63 2.87 -2.60
CA ALA A 198 13.71 2.55 -1.65
C ALA A 198 14.10 3.73 -0.73
N LYS A 199 13.94 4.98 -1.21
CA LYS A 199 14.25 6.19 -0.43
C LYS A 199 13.18 6.57 0.60
N THR A 200 12.02 5.93 0.60
CA THR A 200 10.94 6.21 1.54
C THR A 200 11.19 5.66 2.94
N GLY A 201 12.17 4.77 3.09
CA GLY A 201 12.52 4.16 4.37
C GLY A 201 11.71 2.90 4.71
N VAL A 202 11.02 2.31 3.74
CA VAL A 202 10.33 1.03 3.90
C VAL A 202 11.32 -0.12 4.00
N ASP A 203 10.90 -1.20 4.66
CA ASP A 203 11.73 -2.40 4.83
C ASP A 203 11.61 -3.35 3.63
N ILE A 204 10.48 -3.31 2.92
CA ILE A 204 10.17 -4.23 1.83
C ILE A 204 9.49 -3.46 0.68
N ILE A 205 9.95 -3.70 -0.54
CA ILE A 205 9.31 -3.24 -1.77
C ILE A 205 8.54 -4.40 -2.40
N SER A 206 7.24 -4.20 -2.57
CA SER A 206 6.38 -5.14 -3.28
C SER A 206 6.28 -4.72 -4.74
N LEU A 207 6.76 -5.59 -5.63
CA LEU A 207 6.80 -5.36 -7.06
C LEU A 207 5.52 -5.86 -7.73
N ASP A 208 5.05 -5.16 -8.74
CA ASP A 208 4.03 -5.68 -9.64
C ASP A 208 4.66 -6.64 -10.70
N TRP A 209 3.81 -7.38 -11.39
CA TRP A 209 4.24 -8.43 -12.33
C TRP A 209 4.92 -7.91 -13.60
N THR A 210 4.83 -6.60 -13.89
CA THR A 210 5.41 -6.01 -15.11
C THR A 210 6.92 -5.77 -14.99
N VAL A 211 7.47 -5.94 -13.78
CA VAL A 211 8.88 -5.72 -13.47
C VAL A 211 9.63 -7.04 -13.47
N ASP A 212 10.79 -7.14 -14.13
CA ASP A 212 11.68 -8.29 -13.93
C ASP A 212 12.30 -8.22 -12.52
N ILE A 213 12.05 -9.25 -11.73
CA ILE A 213 12.47 -9.28 -10.32
C ILE A 213 14.00 -9.27 -10.16
N LYS A 214 14.74 -9.83 -11.12
CA LYS A 214 16.20 -9.81 -11.11
C LYS A 214 16.73 -8.41 -11.36
N GLU A 215 16.22 -7.73 -12.39
CA GLU A 215 16.60 -6.34 -12.67
C GLU A 215 16.23 -5.41 -11.51
N ALA A 216 15.06 -5.61 -10.89
CA ALA A 216 14.64 -4.85 -9.73
C ALA A 216 15.58 -5.04 -8.56
N SER A 217 16.03 -6.27 -8.31
CA SER A 217 16.93 -6.58 -7.21
C SER A 217 18.31 -5.93 -7.33
N GLU A 218 18.78 -5.72 -8.55
CA GLU A 218 20.03 -4.99 -8.83
C GLU A 218 19.88 -3.47 -8.57
N ARG A 219 18.66 -2.95 -8.60
CA ARG A 219 18.32 -1.52 -8.40
C ARG A 219 17.94 -1.19 -6.96
N ILE A 220 17.51 -2.18 -6.17
CA ILE A 220 17.07 -2.03 -4.79
C ILE A 220 18.26 -2.26 -3.85
N PRO A 221 18.50 -1.41 -2.83
CA PRO A 221 19.52 -1.65 -1.82
C PRO A 221 19.35 -3.01 -1.13
N HIS A 222 20.44 -3.73 -0.90
CA HIS A 222 20.44 -5.10 -0.35
C HIS A 222 19.83 -5.25 1.06
N ASN A 223 19.69 -4.15 1.79
CA ASN A 223 19.03 -4.14 3.09
C ASN A 223 17.50 -4.02 3.01
N ILE A 224 16.93 -3.87 1.82
CA ILE A 224 15.49 -3.80 1.57
C ILE A 224 15.01 -5.13 0.98
N GLY A 225 14.00 -5.73 1.60
CA GLY A 225 13.38 -6.94 1.10
C GLY A 225 12.56 -6.72 -0.18
N ILE A 226 12.34 -7.79 -0.94
CA ILE A 226 11.50 -7.78 -2.14
C ILE A 226 10.36 -8.77 -1.97
N GLN A 227 9.14 -8.32 -2.25
CA GLN A 227 7.93 -9.13 -2.29
C GLN A 227 7.37 -9.17 -3.72
N GLY A 228 6.81 -10.31 -4.12
CA GLY A 228 6.17 -10.51 -5.44
C GLY A 228 7.03 -11.44 -6.28
N ASN A 229 6.85 -11.50 -7.61
CA ASN A 229 5.90 -10.73 -8.39
C ASN A 229 5.36 -11.58 -9.57
N ILE A 230 4.60 -12.58 -9.21
CA ILE A 230 4.00 -13.48 -10.20
C ILE A 230 2.79 -12.81 -10.83
N ASP A 231 2.68 -12.85 -12.17
CA ASP A 231 1.52 -12.37 -12.88
C ASP A 231 0.28 -13.17 -12.48
N PRO A 232 -0.78 -12.52 -11.94
CA PRO A 232 -2.00 -13.23 -11.59
C PRO A 232 -2.69 -13.91 -12.79
N GLY A 233 -2.42 -13.47 -14.01
CA GLY A 233 -2.92 -14.09 -15.24
C GLY A 233 -2.44 -15.52 -15.44
N ILE A 234 -1.36 -15.94 -14.75
CA ILE A 234 -0.87 -17.32 -14.82
C ILE A 234 -1.88 -18.34 -14.32
N LEU A 235 -2.83 -17.93 -13.45
CA LEU A 235 -3.89 -18.80 -12.94
C LEU A 235 -4.86 -19.29 -14.02
N PHE A 236 -4.80 -18.72 -15.23
CA PHE A 236 -5.50 -19.23 -16.39
C PHE A 236 -4.75 -20.37 -17.12
N GLY A 237 -3.50 -20.63 -16.74
CA GLY A 237 -2.68 -21.73 -17.24
C GLY A 237 -2.97 -23.04 -16.52
N ASP A 238 -2.32 -24.11 -16.99
CA ASP A 238 -2.33 -25.39 -16.32
C ASP A 238 -1.39 -25.44 -15.10
N GLU A 239 -1.48 -26.50 -14.32
CA GLU A 239 -0.68 -26.64 -13.08
C GLU A 239 0.82 -26.65 -13.34
N ASP A 240 1.27 -27.24 -14.44
CA ASP A 240 2.69 -27.31 -14.80
C ASP A 240 3.23 -25.92 -15.16
N THR A 241 2.46 -25.13 -15.91
CA THR A 241 2.81 -23.73 -16.21
C THR A 241 2.88 -22.89 -14.94
N ILE A 242 1.94 -23.05 -14.01
CA ILE A 242 1.95 -22.35 -12.72
C ILE A 242 3.20 -22.69 -11.93
N LYS A 243 3.53 -23.98 -11.79
CA LYS A 243 4.73 -24.45 -11.09
C LYS A 243 6.00 -23.89 -11.71
N GLN A 244 6.14 -24.03 -13.03
CA GLN A 244 7.30 -23.52 -13.74
C GLN A 244 7.55 -22.03 -13.46
N ARG A 245 6.51 -21.19 -13.51
CA ARG A 245 6.64 -19.75 -13.25
C ARG A 245 6.99 -19.42 -11.80
N ILE A 246 6.50 -20.20 -10.87
CA ILE A 246 6.87 -20.07 -9.45
C ILE A 246 8.37 -20.38 -9.29
N ASP A 247 8.82 -21.49 -9.84
CA ASP A 247 10.22 -21.94 -9.76
C ASP A 247 11.17 -20.91 -10.41
N GLU A 248 10.85 -20.42 -11.61
CA GLU A 248 11.60 -19.36 -12.30
C GLU A 248 11.75 -18.11 -11.43
N THR A 249 10.67 -17.70 -10.73
CA THR A 249 10.69 -16.53 -9.85
C THR A 249 11.60 -16.75 -8.64
N PHE A 250 11.57 -17.93 -8.04
CA PHE A 250 12.44 -18.28 -6.92
C PHE A 250 13.92 -18.42 -7.34
N GLU A 251 14.19 -18.98 -8.50
CA GLU A 251 15.57 -19.12 -9.00
C GLU A 251 16.22 -17.77 -9.31
N LYS A 252 15.48 -16.85 -9.91
CA LYS A 252 15.94 -15.47 -10.13
C LYS A 252 16.37 -14.79 -8.82
N LYS A 253 15.73 -15.10 -7.69
CA LYS A 253 16.09 -14.60 -6.35
C LYS A 253 17.31 -15.30 -5.74
N LYS A 254 17.56 -16.57 -6.03
CA LYS A 254 18.67 -17.34 -5.42
C LYS A 254 20.05 -16.91 -5.90
N HIS A 255 20.19 -16.50 -7.15
CA HIS A 255 21.47 -16.07 -7.73
C HIS A 255 22.10 -14.84 -7.04
N GLU A 256 21.37 -14.10 -6.19
CA GLU A 256 21.93 -12.98 -5.43
C GLU A 256 22.53 -13.37 -4.08
N LYS A 257 21.96 -14.36 -3.39
CA LYS A 257 22.54 -14.79 -2.09
C LYS A 257 23.93 -15.38 -2.22
N ASP A 258 24.28 -15.92 -3.40
CA ASP A 258 25.61 -16.48 -3.64
C ASP A 258 26.67 -15.42 -3.98
N LYS A 259 26.27 -14.26 -4.54
CA LYS A 259 27.22 -13.16 -4.80
C LYS A 259 27.67 -12.42 -3.52
N SER A 260 26.87 -12.41 -2.47
CA SER A 260 27.22 -11.79 -1.19
C SER A 260 28.17 -12.62 -0.31
N LYS A 261 28.51 -13.84 -0.74
CA LYS A 261 29.48 -14.72 -0.05
C LYS A 261 30.87 -14.74 -0.69
N ILE A 262 31.10 -13.94 -1.74
CA ILE A 262 32.39 -13.84 -2.42
C ILE A 262 32.93 -12.40 -2.20
N THR A 263 33.18 -12.07 -0.95
CA THR A 263 34.10 -10.99 -0.53
C THR A 263 34.63 -11.30 0.86
#